data_2e8903484faed25e01c1a3ff8f185224
#
_entry.id   2e8903484faed25e01c1a3ff8f185224
#
_cell.length_a   1.000
_cell.length_b   1.000
_cell.length_c   1.000
_cell.angle_alpha   90.00
_cell.angle_beta   90.00
_cell.angle_gamma   90.00
#
_symmetry.space_group_name_H-M   'P 1'
#
loop_
_entity.id
_entity.type
_entity.pdbx_description
1 polymer ?
#
loop_
_entity_poly.entity_id
_entity_poly.type
_entity_poly.pdbx_seq_one_letter_code
_entity_poly.pdbx_strand_id
1 'polypeptide(L)'
;MVQHFSIGHSPDPDDAFMFYAMTESLIDTGQRRYDHVLVDIQTLNQQALAGEHDVSAVSIHSYPTISDDYALMNCGASMGEGYGPMIISNEESSVDEARRSTIAIPGLGTSAYLTLRLALGDVDVEVMPFDEILPSVASGKSTHGLIIHEGQLTWKDEGVHLVLDLGVWWNEKTGLPLPLGGNVVLRKHGADLCSDITNDVKNSIVHAIENPESALSFAKKWGRGISDETNERFVGMYVNQRTIDYGPDGREAVMLFLEEGQKIGLVDPEFDPRGIDFIGRP
;
A
#
# COMPACT_ATOMS: atom_id res chain seq x y z
N MET A 1 -23.27 -1.88 24.33
CA MET A 1 -23.10 -3.22 23.76
C MET A 1 -21.79 -3.25 22.98
N VAL A 2 -21.02 -4.33 23.12
CA VAL A 2 -19.79 -4.50 22.31
C VAL A 2 -20.18 -4.57 20.84
N GLN A 3 -19.44 -3.82 19.99
CA GLN A 3 -19.60 -3.80 18.54
C GLN A 3 -18.37 -4.45 17.92
N HIS A 4 -18.58 -5.33 16.94
CA HIS A 4 -17.51 -5.98 16.21
C HIS A 4 -17.40 -5.41 14.80
N PHE A 5 -16.18 -5.17 14.36
CA PHE A 5 -15.83 -4.66 13.04
C PHE A 5 -14.77 -5.55 12.42
N SER A 6 -14.96 -5.93 11.17
CA SER A 6 -13.92 -6.61 10.40
C SER A 6 -12.89 -5.62 9.88
N ILE A 7 -11.60 -5.96 9.98
CA ILE A 7 -10.51 -5.18 9.46
C ILE A 7 -9.60 -6.04 8.58
N GLY A 8 -9.63 -5.75 7.27
CA GLY A 8 -8.77 -6.41 6.27
C GLY A 8 -7.46 -5.67 6.10
N HIS A 9 -6.34 -6.36 6.26
CA HIS A 9 -5.00 -5.81 6.00
C HIS A 9 -4.05 -6.91 5.52
N SER A 10 -2.89 -6.52 5.00
CA SER A 10 -1.94 -7.51 4.51
C SER A 10 -1.23 -8.24 5.68
N PRO A 11 -0.75 -9.45 5.46
CA PRO A 11 0.12 -10.13 6.42
C PRO A 11 1.58 -9.65 6.28
N ASP A 12 1.80 -8.39 5.97
CA ASP A 12 3.14 -7.82 5.82
C ASP A 12 3.61 -7.14 7.11
N PRO A 13 4.92 -7.01 7.32
CA PRO A 13 5.44 -6.48 8.57
C PRO A 13 5.03 -5.05 8.90
N ASP A 14 4.85 -4.19 7.90
CA ASP A 14 4.41 -2.80 8.07
C ASP A 14 2.95 -2.72 8.53
N ASP A 15 2.03 -3.49 7.92
CA ASP A 15 0.65 -3.60 8.38
C ASP A 15 0.59 -4.23 9.77
N ALA A 16 1.32 -5.33 10.01
CA ALA A 16 1.37 -5.96 11.33
C ALA A 16 1.87 -4.98 12.41
N PHE A 17 2.84 -4.14 12.09
CA PHE A 17 3.32 -3.09 12.97
C PHE A 17 2.24 -2.04 13.25
N MET A 18 1.55 -1.54 12.21
CA MET A 18 0.49 -0.52 12.36
C MET A 18 -0.66 -1.01 13.23
N PHE A 19 -1.08 -2.27 13.06
CA PHE A 19 -2.23 -2.84 13.77
C PHE A 19 -1.87 -3.57 15.07
N TYR A 20 -0.59 -3.58 15.48
CA TYR A 20 -0.09 -4.25 16.67
C TYR A 20 -0.92 -3.93 17.92
N ALA A 21 -1.13 -2.65 18.22
CA ALA A 21 -1.78 -2.26 19.47
C ALA A 21 -3.29 -2.56 19.48
N MET A 22 -3.94 -2.57 18.31
CA MET A 22 -5.34 -3.02 18.20
C MET A 22 -5.43 -4.54 18.39
N THR A 23 -4.56 -5.30 17.71
CA THR A 23 -4.53 -6.77 17.79
C THR A 23 -4.27 -7.26 19.21
N GLU A 24 -3.32 -6.64 19.92
CA GLU A 24 -2.95 -7.02 21.28
C GLU A 24 -3.80 -6.30 22.36
N SER A 25 -4.82 -5.52 21.95
CA SER A 25 -5.70 -4.77 22.87
C SER A 25 -4.95 -3.83 23.81
N LEU A 26 -3.92 -3.15 23.32
CA LEU A 26 -3.05 -2.24 24.09
C LEU A 26 -3.54 -0.79 24.11
N ILE A 27 -4.56 -0.47 23.32
CA ILE A 27 -5.21 0.84 23.25
C ILE A 27 -6.68 0.74 23.67
N ASP A 28 -7.23 1.84 24.17
CA ASP A 28 -8.65 1.92 24.53
C ASP A 28 -9.50 2.20 23.29
N THR A 29 -10.21 1.19 22.83
CA THR A 29 -11.20 1.28 21.75
C THR A 29 -12.65 1.36 22.25
N GLY A 30 -12.85 1.57 23.55
CA GLY A 30 -14.16 1.59 24.18
C GLY A 30 -14.88 0.24 24.01
N GLN A 31 -16.05 0.29 23.37
CA GLN A 31 -16.85 -0.92 23.11
C GLN A 31 -16.64 -1.52 21.72
N ARG A 32 -15.68 -0.98 20.92
CA ARG A 32 -15.34 -1.51 19.60
C ARG A 32 -14.33 -2.65 19.73
N ARG A 33 -14.51 -3.71 18.94
CA ARG A 33 -13.57 -4.85 18.81
C ARG A 33 -13.34 -5.09 17.34
N TYR A 34 -12.14 -5.49 16.99
CA TYR A 34 -11.69 -5.63 15.61
C TYR A 34 -11.29 -7.07 15.34
N ASP A 35 -11.94 -7.67 14.34
CA ASP A 35 -11.66 -9.03 13.88
C ASP A 35 -10.77 -8.90 12.62
N HIS A 36 -9.46 -9.24 12.76
CA HIS A 36 -8.46 -9.05 11.72
C HIS A 36 -8.52 -10.17 10.67
N VAL A 37 -8.58 -9.79 9.38
CA VAL A 37 -8.54 -10.67 8.22
C VAL A 37 -7.29 -10.34 7.40
N LEU A 38 -6.43 -11.35 7.21
CA LEU A 38 -5.09 -11.19 6.64
C LEU A 38 -5.03 -11.82 5.24
N VAL A 39 -4.99 -10.98 4.21
CA VAL A 39 -4.84 -11.37 2.80
C VAL A 39 -4.00 -10.35 2.05
N ASP A 40 -3.50 -10.69 0.85
CA ASP A 40 -2.70 -9.78 0.03
C ASP A 40 -3.50 -8.56 -0.46
N ILE A 41 -2.76 -7.49 -0.82
CA ILE A 41 -3.36 -6.20 -1.20
C ILE A 41 -4.27 -6.27 -2.43
N GLN A 42 -3.97 -7.12 -3.41
CA GLN A 42 -4.82 -7.26 -4.60
C GLN A 42 -6.15 -7.93 -4.23
N THR A 43 -6.12 -8.92 -3.35
CA THR A 43 -7.32 -9.56 -2.79
C THR A 43 -8.13 -8.54 -1.95
N LEU A 44 -7.47 -7.72 -1.11
CA LEU A 44 -8.12 -6.66 -0.34
C LEU A 44 -8.81 -5.64 -1.26
N ASN A 45 -8.17 -5.22 -2.35
CA ASN A 45 -8.80 -4.33 -3.33
C ASN A 45 -10.10 -4.93 -3.91
N GLN A 46 -10.12 -6.25 -4.19
CA GLN A 46 -11.31 -6.94 -4.69
C GLN A 46 -12.39 -7.08 -3.60
N GLN A 47 -12.01 -7.40 -2.38
CA GLN A 47 -12.92 -7.50 -1.23
C GLN A 47 -13.52 -6.14 -0.86
N ALA A 48 -12.74 -5.07 -0.94
CA ALA A 48 -13.25 -3.72 -0.74
C ALA A 48 -14.30 -3.33 -1.81
N LEU A 49 -14.09 -3.71 -3.08
CA LEU A 49 -15.09 -3.51 -4.13
C LEU A 49 -16.41 -4.27 -3.84
N ALA A 50 -16.32 -5.41 -3.15
CA ALA A 50 -17.49 -6.18 -2.70
C ALA A 50 -18.07 -5.70 -1.35
N GLY A 51 -17.45 -4.74 -0.67
CA GLY A 51 -17.88 -4.22 0.63
C GLY A 51 -17.74 -5.22 1.78
N GLU A 52 -16.77 -6.15 1.69
CA GLU A 52 -16.66 -7.30 2.62
C GLU A 52 -16.18 -6.89 4.02
N HIS A 53 -15.33 -5.86 4.14
CA HIS A 53 -14.75 -5.44 5.42
C HIS A 53 -15.24 -4.06 5.84
N ASP A 54 -15.45 -3.88 7.16
CA ASP A 54 -15.82 -2.57 7.72
C ASP A 54 -14.66 -1.57 7.61
N VAL A 55 -13.43 -2.06 7.74
CA VAL A 55 -12.16 -1.35 7.51
C VAL A 55 -11.30 -2.19 6.58
N SER A 56 -10.62 -1.59 5.64
CA SER A 56 -9.69 -2.30 4.75
C SER A 56 -8.47 -1.46 4.40
N ALA A 57 -7.31 -2.11 4.34
CA ALA A 57 -6.19 -1.56 3.58
C ALA A 57 -6.51 -1.69 2.08
N VAL A 58 -6.17 -0.67 1.29
CA VAL A 58 -6.39 -0.66 -0.15
C VAL A 58 -5.24 0.07 -0.86
N SER A 59 -5.03 -0.28 -2.11
CA SER A 59 -4.18 0.53 -2.99
C SER A 59 -4.86 1.86 -3.30
N ILE A 60 -4.11 2.97 -3.30
CA ILE A 60 -4.65 4.30 -3.66
C ILE A 60 -5.26 4.28 -5.07
N HIS A 61 -4.69 3.52 -5.99
CA HIS A 61 -5.25 3.33 -7.35
C HIS A 61 -6.67 2.75 -7.33
N SER A 62 -6.99 1.84 -6.41
CA SER A 62 -8.32 1.23 -6.31
C SER A 62 -9.34 2.11 -5.58
N TYR A 63 -8.91 3.12 -4.82
CA TYR A 63 -9.81 3.95 -4.02
C TYR A 63 -10.95 4.61 -4.83
N PRO A 64 -10.74 5.18 -6.03
CA PRO A 64 -11.81 5.77 -6.83
C PRO A 64 -13.00 4.84 -7.07
N THR A 65 -12.75 3.54 -7.25
CA THR A 65 -13.81 2.56 -7.55
C THR A 65 -14.67 2.17 -6.34
N ILE A 66 -14.25 2.54 -5.13
CA ILE A 66 -14.93 2.22 -3.86
C ILE A 66 -15.32 3.47 -3.06
N SER A 67 -15.04 4.66 -3.57
CA SER A 67 -15.17 5.93 -2.84
C SER A 67 -16.60 6.28 -2.42
N ASP A 68 -17.61 5.74 -3.11
CA ASP A 68 -19.02 5.89 -2.74
C ASP A 68 -19.36 5.12 -1.46
N ASP A 69 -18.75 3.94 -1.28
CA ASP A 69 -19.01 3.06 -0.13
C ASP A 69 -18.02 3.27 1.00
N TYR A 70 -16.80 3.70 0.70
CA TYR A 70 -15.70 3.86 1.66
C TYR A 70 -15.18 5.29 1.73
N ALA A 71 -14.86 5.74 2.94
CA ALA A 71 -14.08 6.95 3.18
C ALA A 71 -12.60 6.61 3.36
N LEU A 72 -11.70 7.39 2.76
CA LEU A 72 -10.26 7.27 3.00
C LEU A 72 -9.92 7.85 4.37
N MET A 73 -9.26 7.08 5.22
CA MET A 73 -8.82 7.56 6.53
C MET A 73 -7.72 8.63 6.38
N ASN A 74 -7.60 9.53 7.35
CA ASN A 74 -6.52 10.52 7.38
C ASN A 74 -5.19 9.97 7.93
N CYS A 75 -5.15 8.67 8.26
CA CYS A 75 -3.98 7.94 8.77
C CYS A 75 -3.85 6.58 8.08
N GLY A 76 -2.77 5.85 8.37
CA GLY A 76 -2.51 4.54 7.80
C GLY A 76 -2.02 4.59 6.35
N ALA A 77 -1.41 5.71 5.93
CA ALA A 77 -0.80 5.83 4.62
C ALA A 77 0.48 5.01 4.51
N SER A 78 0.65 4.30 3.39
CA SER A 78 1.90 3.74 2.94
C SER A 78 2.38 4.55 1.73
N MET A 79 3.51 5.28 1.87
CA MET A 79 4.04 6.18 0.87
C MET A 79 5.53 5.98 0.65
N GLY A 80 5.97 6.03 -0.60
CA GLY A 80 7.38 5.97 -0.97
C GLY A 80 8.04 7.36 -0.96
N GLU A 81 9.00 7.56 -0.09
CA GLU A 81 9.79 8.81 0.06
C GLU A 81 11.08 8.74 -0.80
N GLY A 82 10.95 8.74 -2.13
CA GLY A 82 12.08 8.53 -3.05
C GLY A 82 12.53 7.08 -3.14
N TYR A 83 11.66 6.17 -2.86
CA TYR A 83 11.74 4.71 -3.06
C TYR A 83 10.32 4.18 -3.34
N GLY A 84 10.23 3.00 -3.94
CA GLY A 84 8.91 2.43 -4.22
C GLY A 84 9.00 1.09 -4.96
N PRO A 85 7.92 0.67 -5.63
CA PRO A 85 7.94 -0.48 -6.52
C PRO A 85 9.05 -0.37 -7.55
N MET A 86 9.67 -1.50 -7.87
CA MET A 86 10.82 -1.54 -8.77
C MET A 86 10.54 -2.43 -9.97
N ILE A 87 10.93 -1.96 -11.16
CA ILE A 87 10.99 -2.80 -12.35
C ILE A 87 12.36 -3.48 -12.34
N ILE A 88 12.34 -4.79 -12.36
CA ILE A 88 13.54 -5.65 -12.43
C ILE A 88 13.54 -6.50 -13.69
N SER A 89 14.71 -7.00 -14.06
CA SER A 89 14.91 -7.91 -15.20
C SER A 89 15.91 -9.02 -14.86
N ASN A 90 15.82 -10.14 -15.59
CA ASN A 90 16.74 -11.27 -15.42
C ASN A 90 18.14 -11.01 -16.03
N GLU A 91 18.26 -10.06 -16.94
CA GLU A 91 19.51 -9.60 -17.56
C GLU A 91 19.55 -8.08 -17.54
N GLU A 92 20.72 -7.45 -17.76
CA GLU A 92 20.80 -6.00 -17.90
C GLU A 92 19.83 -5.52 -18.98
N SER A 93 18.98 -4.57 -18.64
CA SER A 93 17.93 -4.07 -19.51
C SER A 93 17.69 -2.58 -19.31
N SER A 94 17.35 -1.92 -20.41
CA SER A 94 16.95 -0.51 -20.40
C SER A 94 15.45 -0.34 -20.20
N VAL A 95 15.02 0.88 -19.83
CA VAL A 95 13.60 1.26 -19.74
C VAL A 95 12.88 1.06 -21.09
N ASP A 96 13.57 1.30 -22.22
CA ASP A 96 12.99 1.12 -23.55
C ASP A 96 12.81 -0.36 -23.94
N GLU A 97 13.62 -1.25 -23.39
CA GLU A 97 13.43 -2.70 -23.56
C GLU A 97 12.27 -3.18 -22.68
N ALA A 98 12.20 -2.72 -21.43
CA ALA A 98 11.07 -3.02 -20.55
C ALA A 98 9.72 -2.61 -21.15
N ARG A 99 9.65 -1.43 -21.84
CA ARG A 99 8.44 -0.98 -22.55
C ARG A 99 7.96 -1.92 -23.66
N ARG A 100 8.85 -2.74 -24.21
CA ARG A 100 8.55 -3.67 -25.32
C ARG A 100 8.38 -5.11 -24.87
N SER A 101 8.50 -5.34 -23.57
CA SER A 101 8.43 -6.65 -22.96
C SER A 101 7.11 -6.84 -22.20
N THR A 102 6.73 -8.09 -21.99
CA THR A 102 5.69 -8.40 -21.00
C THR A 102 6.28 -8.30 -19.59
N ILE A 103 5.62 -7.54 -18.72
CA ILE A 103 6.06 -7.31 -17.34
C ILE A 103 5.15 -8.07 -16.38
N ALA A 104 5.72 -8.94 -15.55
CA ALA A 104 4.98 -9.61 -14.47
C ALA A 104 4.60 -8.58 -13.39
N ILE A 105 3.30 -8.53 -13.02
CA ILE A 105 2.77 -7.54 -12.09
C ILE A 105 1.92 -8.18 -10.98
N PRO A 106 1.82 -7.57 -9.78
CA PRO A 106 1.05 -8.13 -8.65
C PRO A 106 -0.46 -8.01 -8.81
N GLY A 107 -0.95 -7.12 -9.67
CA GLY A 107 -2.38 -6.93 -9.91
C GLY A 107 -2.72 -5.59 -10.52
N LEU A 108 -3.80 -5.57 -11.31
CA LEU A 108 -4.25 -4.38 -12.06
C LEU A 108 -4.82 -3.28 -11.14
N GLY A 109 -5.30 -3.62 -9.94
CA GLY A 109 -5.80 -2.64 -8.97
C GLY A 109 -4.71 -1.99 -8.11
N THR A 110 -3.45 -2.41 -8.23
CA THR A 110 -2.37 -1.93 -7.37
C THR A 110 -1.86 -0.53 -7.79
N SER A 111 -1.46 0.28 -6.81
CA SER A 111 -0.78 1.56 -7.08
C SER A 111 0.55 1.35 -7.80
N ALA A 112 1.21 0.22 -7.58
CA ALA A 112 2.40 -0.17 -8.31
C ALA A 112 2.14 -0.28 -9.83
N TYR A 113 1.02 -0.90 -10.22
CA TYR A 113 0.62 -0.99 -11.63
C TYR A 113 0.30 0.40 -12.22
N LEU A 114 -0.46 1.24 -11.52
CA LEU A 114 -0.71 2.60 -12.01
C LEU A 114 0.59 3.36 -12.21
N THR A 115 1.54 3.28 -11.25
CA THR A 115 2.84 3.94 -11.37
C THR A 115 3.65 3.41 -12.55
N LEU A 116 3.65 2.09 -12.78
CA LEU A 116 4.26 1.47 -13.96
C LEU A 116 3.71 2.09 -15.25
N ARG A 117 2.39 2.20 -15.37
CA ARG A 117 1.71 2.73 -16.54
C ARG A 117 1.98 4.23 -16.74
N LEU A 118 2.09 5.00 -15.66
CA LEU A 118 2.50 6.41 -15.70
C LEU A 118 3.95 6.60 -16.17
N ALA A 119 4.84 5.67 -15.82
CA ALA A 119 6.25 5.71 -16.19
C ALA A 119 6.54 5.19 -17.59
N LEU A 120 5.93 4.07 -17.95
CA LEU A 120 6.23 3.37 -19.21
C LEU A 120 5.20 3.60 -20.32
N GLY A 121 3.99 4.06 -19.99
CA GLY A 121 2.87 4.13 -20.94
C GLY A 121 2.14 2.80 -21.05
N ASP A 122 1.60 2.50 -22.25
CA ASP A 122 0.92 1.24 -22.50
C ASP A 122 1.93 0.11 -22.73
N VAL A 123 1.90 -0.90 -21.84
CA VAL A 123 2.80 -2.05 -21.85
C VAL A 123 2.03 -3.34 -21.63
N ASP A 124 2.53 -4.43 -22.22
CA ASP A 124 1.97 -5.77 -21.97
C ASP A 124 2.29 -6.21 -20.55
N VAL A 125 1.31 -6.78 -19.85
CA VAL A 125 1.47 -7.24 -18.48
C VAL A 125 0.93 -8.66 -18.27
N GLU A 126 1.55 -9.40 -17.36
CA GLU A 126 1.10 -10.69 -16.87
C GLU A 126 0.86 -10.60 -15.35
N VAL A 127 -0.37 -10.86 -14.91
CA VAL A 127 -0.71 -10.84 -13.47
C VAL A 127 -0.30 -12.16 -12.84
N MET A 128 0.43 -12.09 -11.71
CA MET A 128 0.78 -13.25 -10.90
C MET A 128 0.88 -12.86 -9.41
N PRO A 129 0.86 -13.82 -8.48
CA PRO A 129 1.09 -13.55 -7.05
C PRO A 129 2.38 -12.75 -6.86
N PHE A 130 2.33 -11.72 -6.02
CA PHE A 130 3.45 -10.77 -5.88
C PHE A 130 4.75 -11.44 -5.39
N ASP A 131 4.64 -12.49 -4.55
CA ASP A 131 5.74 -13.26 -4.02
C ASP A 131 6.35 -14.24 -5.05
N GLU A 132 5.66 -14.50 -6.17
CA GLU A 132 6.17 -15.29 -7.29
C GLU A 132 6.94 -14.45 -8.32
N ILE A 133 6.79 -13.11 -8.33
CA ILE A 133 7.38 -12.23 -9.36
C ILE A 133 8.91 -12.29 -9.34
N LEU A 134 9.52 -12.03 -8.17
CA LEU A 134 10.99 -12.03 -8.04
C LEU A 134 11.59 -13.40 -8.38
N PRO A 135 11.09 -14.55 -7.86
CA PRO A 135 11.54 -15.88 -8.29
C PRO A 135 11.32 -16.15 -9.78
N SER A 136 10.23 -15.67 -10.38
CA SER A 136 9.95 -15.85 -11.81
C SER A 136 10.98 -15.13 -12.68
N VAL A 137 11.36 -13.90 -12.30
CA VAL A 137 12.41 -13.14 -13.01
C VAL A 137 13.78 -13.76 -12.77
N ALA A 138 14.12 -14.10 -11.53
CA ALA A 138 15.41 -14.71 -11.20
C ALA A 138 15.65 -16.04 -11.93
N SER A 139 14.60 -16.85 -12.14
CA SER A 139 14.69 -18.09 -12.92
C SER A 139 14.64 -17.90 -14.43
N GLY A 140 14.40 -16.69 -14.93
CA GLY A 140 14.24 -16.38 -16.36
C GLY A 140 12.91 -16.84 -16.97
N LYS A 141 11.92 -17.23 -16.13
CA LYS A 141 10.56 -17.54 -16.58
C LYS A 141 9.86 -16.27 -17.06
N SER A 142 10.02 -15.15 -16.35
CA SER A 142 9.66 -13.81 -16.78
C SER A 142 10.92 -13.00 -17.06
N THR A 143 10.93 -12.22 -18.14
CA THR A 143 12.08 -11.34 -18.46
C THR A 143 12.10 -10.08 -17.61
N HIS A 144 10.93 -9.55 -17.29
CA HIS A 144 10.75 -8.35 -16.47
C HIS A 144 9.66 -8.58 -15.41
N GLY A 145 9.80 -7.93 -14.26
CA GLY A 145 8.82 -7.98 -13.18
C GLY A 145 8.74 -6.67 -12.40
N LEU A 146 7.55 -6.38 -11.88
CA LEU A 146 7.28 -5.27 -10.99
C LEU A 146 7.20 -5.79 -9.55
N ILE A 147 8.28 -5.60 -8.80
CA ILE A 147 8.35 -6.05 -7.40
C ILE A 147 7.86 -4.98 -6.43
N ILE A 148 7.21 -5.45 -5.40
CA ILE A 148 6.68 -4.69 -4.26
C ILE A 148 7.16 -5.33 -2.95
N HIS A 149 6.76 -4.77 -1.79
CA HIS A 149 7.06 -5.31 -0.46
C HIS A 149 8.56 -5.52 -0.21
N GLU A 150 8.93 -6.51 0.59
CA GLU A 150 10.31 -6.81 0.96
C GLU A 150 11.22 -7.17 -0.23
N GLY A 151 10.68 -7.58 -1.36
CA GLY A 151 11.42 -7.77 -2.61
C GLY A 151 12.24 -6.55 -3.02
N GLN A 152 11.79 -5.34 -2.65
CA GLN A 152 12.53 -4.09 -2.87
C GLN A 152 13.88 -4.03 -2.12
N LEU A 153 14.04 -4.81 -1.06
CA LEU A 153 15.27 -4.87 -0.27
C LEU A 153 16.14 -6.08 -0.62
N THR A 154 15.55 -7.16 -1.13
CA THR A 154 16.21 -8.46 -1.31
C THR A 154 16.61 -8.76 -2.76
N TRP A 155 16.10 -8.05 -3.75
CA TRP A 155 16.33 -8.33 -5.19
C TRP A 155 17.80 -8.46 -5.59
N LYS A 156 18.70 -7.72 -4.91
CA LYS A 156 20.15 -7.75 -5.22
C LYS A 156 20.79 -9.11 -4.98
N ASP A 157 20.25 -9.87 -4.03
CA ASP A 157 20.77 -11.18 -3.64
C ASP A 157 20.23 -12.28 -4.57
N GLU A 158 19.24 -11.97 -5.41
CA GLU A 158 18.59 -12.91 -6.33
C GLU A 158 19.17 -12.90 -7.76
N GLY A 159 20.22 -12.12 -7.99
CA GLY A 159 20.92 -12.07 -9.28
C GLY A 159 20.14 -11.42 -10.41
N VAL A 160 19.16 -10.58 -10.08
CA VAL A 160 18.38 -9.79 -11.04
C VAL A 160 18.92 -8.35 -11.12
N HIS A 161 18.50 -7.62 -12.14
CA HIS A 161 18.96 -6.25 -12.42
C HIS A 161 17.83 -5.26 -12.21
N LEU A 162 18.15 -4.09 -11.61
CA LEU A 162 17.22 -2.98 -11.50
C LEU A 162 17.12 -2.25 -12.83
N VAL A 163 15.91 -2.14 -13.38
CA VAL A 163 15.62 -1.35 -14.57
C VAL A 163 15.18 0.07 -14.18
N LEU A 164 14.23 0.19 -13.25
CA LEU A 164 13.72 1.48 -12.80
C LEU A 164 13.12 1.37 -11.39
N ASP A 165 13.51 2.26 -10.49
CA ASP A 165 12.80 2.50 -9.23
C ASP A 165 11.70 3.53 -9.47
N LEU A 166 10.45 3.09 -9.34
CA LEU A 166 9.29 3.92 -9.63
C LEU A 166 9.04 5.00 -8.55
N GLY A 167 9.51 4.79 -7.32
CA GLY A 167 9.44 5.80 -6.27
C GLY A 167 10.42 6.95 -6.53
N VAL A 168 11.66 6.63 -6.95
CA VAL A 168 12.64 7.64 -7.39
C VAL A 168 12.09 8.40 -8.59
N TRP A 169 11.61 7.69 -9.61
CA TRP A 169 11.05 8.30 -10.83
C TRP A 169 9.89 9.27 -10.51
N TRP A 170 8.96 8.86 -9.63
CA TRP A 170 7.83 9.70 -9.25
C TRP A 170 8.29 10.96 -8.49
N ASN A 171 9.19 10.79 -7.54
CA ASN A 171 9.73 11.90 -6.76
C ASN A 171 10.51 12.91 -7.64
N GLU A 172 11.31 12.43 -8.58
CA GLU A 172 12.00 13.31 -9.55
C GLU A 172 11.03 14.08 -10.44
N LYS A 173 9.91 13.44 -10.84
CA LYS A 173 8.87 14.04 -11.69
C LYS A 173 8.04 15.09 -10.95
N THR A 174 7.71 14.86 -9.68
CA THR A 174 6.67 15.62 -8.96
C THR A 174 7.18 16.38 -7.74
N GLY A 175 8.30 15.97 -7.16
CA GLY A 175 8.78 16.45 -5.86
C GLY A 175 7.94 15.93 -4.67
N LEU A 176 6.99 15.03 -4.89
CA LEU A 176 6.07 14.50 -3.88
C LEU A 176 6.37 13.02 -3.58
N PRO A 177 5.93 12.50 -2.40
CA PRO A 177 5.99 11.08 -2.11
C PRO A 177 5.09 10.29 -3.06
N LEU A 178 5.43 9.01 -3.32
CA LEU A 178 4.61 8.12 -4.14
C LEU A 178 3.50 7.49 -3.29
N PRO A 179 2.21 7.75 -3.57
CA PRO A 179 1.11 7.11 -2.85
C PRO A 179 0.98 5.64 -3.24
N LEU A 180 1.05 4.73 -2.27
CA LEU A 180 0.94 3.29 -2.50
C LEU A 180 -0.34 2.72 -1.91
N GLY A 181 -0.49 2.79 -0.59
CA GLY A 181 -1.63 2.26 0.13
C GLY A 181 -2.23 3.27 1.11
N GLY A 182 -3.45 2.99 1.52
CA GLY A 182 -4.15 3.70 2.58
C GLY A 182 -5.20 2.80 3.21
N ASN A 183 -5.75 3.24 4.34
CA ASN A 183 -6.84 2.54 5.00
C ASN A 183 -8.17 3.25 4.74
N VAL A 184 -9.22 2.47 4.53
CA VAL A 184 -10.58 2.95 4.28
C VAL A 184 -11.56 2.39 5.29
N VAL A 185 -12.66 3.11 5.54
CA VAL A 185 -13.75 2.70 6.43
C VAL A 185 -15.09 2.83 5.71
N LEU A 186 -15.97 1.83 5.88
CA LEU A 186 -17.30 1.84 5.27
C LEU A 186 -18.16 3.02 5.77
N ARG A 187 -18.62 3.84 4.83
CA ARG A 187 -19.48 5.03 5.06
C ARG A 187 -20.84 4.67 5.71
N LYS A 188 -21.30 3.42 5.55
CA LYS A 188 -22.57 2.92 6.17
C LYS A 188 -22.62 3.12 7.70
N HIS A 189 -21.48 3.23 8.36
CA HIS A 189 -21.39 3.44 9.80
C HIS A 189 -21.71 4.89 10.24
N GLY A 190 -21.76 5.82 9.29
CA GLY A 190 -21.96 7.26 9.57
C GLY A 190 -20.67 7.96 10.01
N ALA A 191 -20.62 9.26 9.79
CA ALA A 191 -19.40 10.08 9.93
C ALA A 191 -18.74 9.99 11.32
N ASP A 192 -19.53 10.03 12.39
CA ASP A 192 -19.02 10.00 13.77
C ASP A 192 -18.31 8.68 14.08
N LEU A 193 -18.95 7.54 13.74
CA LEU A 193 -18.36 6.23 14.00
C LEU A 193 -17.17 5.95 13.08
N CYS A 194 -17.23 6.37 11.82
CA CYS A 194 -16.07 6.32 10.92
C CYS A 194 -14.87 7.10 11.48
N SER A 195 -15.11 8.30 12.03
CA SER A 195 -14.07 9.10 12.68
C SER A 195 -13.53 8.44 13.95
N ASP A 196 -14.37 7.78 14.74
CA ASP A 196 -13.96 7.04 15.92
C ASP A 196 -13.10 5.82 15.56
N ILE A 197 -13.50 5.03 14.54
CA ILE A 197 -12.73 3.89 14.02
C ILE A 197 -11.39 4.36 13.46
N THR A 198 -11.38 5.43 12.68
CA THR A 198 -10.13 6.04 12.17
C THR A 198 -9.20 6.45 13.31
N ASN A 199 -9.75 7.02 14.38
CA ASN A 199 -8.95 7.40 15.55
C ASN A 199 -8.39 6.17 16.29
N ASP A 200 -9.09 5.05 16.35
CA ASP A 200 -8.56 3.79 16.91
C ASP A 200 -7.37 3.30 16.08
N VAL A 201 -7.46 3.33 14.74
CA VAL A 201 -6.34 2.99 13.85
C VAL A 201 -5.16 3.94 14.07
N LYS A 202 -5.41 5.26 14.12
CA LYS A 202 -4.38 6.27 14.40
C LYS A 202 -3.67 6.03 15.74
N ASN A 203 -4.43 5.72 16.79
CA ASN A 203 -3.89 5.42 18.11
C ASN A 203 -3.03 4.15 18.12
N SER A 204 -3.41 3.13 17.32
CA SER A 204 -2.60 1.92 17.17
C SER A 204 -1.25 2.24 16.51
N ILE A 205 -1.26 3.04 15.45
CA ILE A 205 -0.04 3.48 14.75
C ILE A 205 0.86 4.28 15.69
N VAL A 206 0.30 5.26 16.40
CA VAL A 206 1.06 6.08 17.37
C VAL A 206 1.66 5.21 18.45
N HIS A 207 0.88 4.30 19.04
CA HIS A 207 1.37 3.37 20.06
C HIS A 207 2.53 2.52 19.54
N ALA A 208 2.43 1.99 18.31
CA ALA A 208 3.50 1.19 17.72
C ALA A 208 4.79 1.99 17.52
N ILE A 209 4.69 3.24 17.03
CA ILE A 209 5.83 4.15 16.84
C ILE A 209 6.47 4.54 18.16
N GLU A 210 5.68 4.73 19.23
CA GLU A 210 6.17 5.04 20.58
C GLU A 210 6.77 3.83 21.31
N ASN A 211 6.39 2.60 20.88
CA ASN A 211 6.86 1.32 21.46
C ASN A 211 7.47 0.40 20.40
N PRO A 212 8.49 0.86 19.65
CA PRO A 212 8.94 0.18 18.43
C PRO A 212 9.49 -1.22 18.66
N GLU A 213 10.18 -1.49 19.80
CA GLU A 213 10.73 -2.81 20.09
C GLU A 213 9.65 -3.89 20.18
N SER A 214 8.54 -3.59 20.87
CA SER A 214 7.43 -4.53 21.02
C SER A 214 6.67 -4.72 19.70
N ALA A 215 6.40 -3.62 18.98
CA ALA A 215 5.70 -3.66 17.72
C ALA A 215 6.52 -4.38 16.63
N LEU A 216 7.84 -4.13 16.55
CA LEU A 216 8.75 -4.87 15.65
C LEU A 216 8.83 -6.36 16.01
N SER A 217 8.89 -6.70 17.30
CA SER A 217 8.86 -8.09 17.75
C SER A 217 7.57 -8.80 17.34
N PHE A 218 6.44 -8.09 17.34
CA PHE A 218 5.18 -8.60 16.81
C PHE A 218 5.22 -8.75 15.28
N ALA A 219 5.66 -7.72 14.56
CA ALA A 219 5.73 -7.66 13.11
C ALA A 219 6.66 -8.73 12.50
N LYS A 220 7.75 -9.10 13.19
CA LYS A 220 8.68 -10.17 12.79
C LYS A 220 8.01 -11.52 12.53
N LYS A 221 6.89 -11.80 13.15
CA LYS A 221 6.11 -13.03 12.91
C LYS A 221 5.63 -13.14 11.46
N TRP A 222 5.60 -12.01 10.74
CA TRP A 222 5.07 -11.87 9.39
C TRP A 222 6.16 -11.62 8.32
N GLY A 223 7.42 -11.56 8.71
CA GLY A 223 8.57 -11.18 7.85
C GLY A 223 9.04 -12.24 6.86
N ARG A 224 8.26 -13.24 6.52
CA ARG A 224 8.51 -14.25 5.44
C ARG A 224 9.95 -14.73 5.28
N GLY A 225 10.69 -14.89 6.39
CA GLY A 225 12.07 -15.40 6.37
C GLY A 225 13.15 -14.37 6.07
N ILE A 226 12.83 -13.08 5.95
CA ILE A 226 13.83 -12.01 5.89
C ILE A 226 14.49 -11.80 7.26
N SER A 227 15.70 -11.24 7.26
CA SER A 227 16.41 -10.94 8.51
C SER A 227 15.67 -9.90 9.35
N ASP A 228 15.92 -9.91 10.67
CA ASP A 228 15.37 -8.91 11.58
C ASP A 228 15.72 -7.47 11.16
N GLU A 229 16.95 -7.25 10.69
CA GLU A 229 17.43 -5.95 10.20
C GLU A 229 16.67 -5.51 8.93
N THR A 230 16.45 -6.42 7.99
CA THR A 230 15.68 -6.15 6.76
C THR A 230 14.22 -5.84 7.11
N ASN A 231 13.64 -6.56 8.07
CA ASN A 231 12.27 -6.36 8.54
C ASN A 231 12.11 -4.96 9.19
N GLU A 232 13.01 -4.61 10.13
CA GLU A 232 13.01 -3.30 10.76
C GLU A 232 13.17 -2.17 9.74
N ARG A 233 14.08 -2.35 8.77
CA ARG A 233 14.27 -1.39 7.67
C ARG A 233 13.01 -1.25 6.83
N PHE A 234 12.35 -2.35 6.46
CA PHE A 234 11.12 -2.35 5.68
C PHE A 234 9.99 -1.61 6.40
N VAL A 235 9.76 -1.95 7.66
CA VAL A 235 8.76 -1.25 8.50
C VAL A 235 9.07 0.25 8.56
N GLY A 236 10.32 0.64 8.82
CA GLY A 236 10.72 2.05 8.90
C GLY A 236 10.57 2.84 7.60
N MET A 237 10.59 2.17 6.44
CA MET A 237 10.29 2.81 5.15
C MET A 237 8.81 3.23 5.06
N TYR A 238 7.89 2.37 5.48
CA TYR A 238 6.46 2.55 5.21
C TYR A 238 5.64 2.99 6.43
N VAL A 239 6.15 2.81 7.66
CA VAL A 239 5.47 3.28 8.88
C VAL A 239 6.25 4.42 9.51
N ASN A 240 5.77 5.64 9.34
CA ASN A 240 6.43 6.88 9.73
C ASN A 240 5.41 7.99 10.04
N GLN A 241 5.84 9.25 10.07
CA GLN A 241 4.94 10.38 10.37
C GLN A 241 3.78 10.52 9.36
N ARG A 242 3.98 10.12 8.09
CA ARG A 242 2.89 10.12 7.09
C ARG A 242 1.85 9.05 7.35
N THR A 243 2.23 7.98 8.01
CA THR A 243 1.29 6.93 8.45
C THR A 243 0.39 7.44 9.57
N ILE A 244 0.88 8.34 10.43
CA ILE A 244 0.07 9.02 11.45
C ILE A 244 -0.89 10.03 10.81
N ASP A 245 -0.40 10.82 9.86
CA ASP A 245 -1.18 11.77 9.05
C ASP A 245 -0.48 12.01 7.72
N TYR A 246 -1.24 11.99 6.63
CA TYR A 246 -0.70 12.22 5.27
C TYR A 246 0.10 13.52 5.14
N GLY A 247 -0.23 14.53 5.94
CA GLY A 247 0.27 15.87 5.76
C GLY A 247 -0.28 16.56 4.48
N PRO A 248 -0.02 17.86 4.30
CA PRO A 248 -0.51 18.59 3.11
C PRO A 248 0.05 18.02 1.81
N ASP A 249 1.33 17.70 1.76
CA ASP A 249 2.03 17.17 0.59
C ASP A 249 1.66 15.70 0.29
N GLY A 250 1.40 14.87 1.29
CA GLY A 250 0.89 13.52 1.09
C GLY A 250 -0.54 13.51 0.53
N ARG A 251 -1.41 14.40 1.01
CA ARG A 251 -2.76 14.60 0.44
C ARG A 251 -2.68 15.08 -1.01
N GLU A 252 -1.82 16.08 -1.28
CA GLU A 252 -1.55 16.56 -2.64
C GLU A 252 -1.01 15.44 -3.54
N ALA A 253 -0.11 14.60 -3.02
CA ALA A 253 0.41 13.45 -3.75
C ALA A 253 -0.69 12.47 -4.17
N VAL A 254 -1.62 12.13 -3.25
CA VAL A 254 -2.78 11.26 -3.57
C VAL A 254 -3.64 11.86 -4.66
N MET A 255 -4.00 13.15 -4.54
CA MET A 255 -4.83 13.83 -5.53
C MET A 255 -4.14 13.86 -6.89
N LEU A 256 -2.87 14.29 -6.96
CA LEU A 256 -2.10 14.33 -8.21
C LEU A 256 -1.94 12.94 -8.84
N PHE A 257 -1.68 11.91 -8.04
CA PHE A 257 -1.51 10.54 -8.53
C PHE A 257 -2.76 10.03 -9.25
N LEU A 258 -3.93 10.30 -8.69
CA LEU A 258 -5.22 9.94 -9.28
C LEU A 258 -5.55 10.79 -10.52
N GLU A 259 -5.24 12.10 -10.50
CA GLU A 259 -5.36 12.98 -11.68
C GLU A 259 -4.46 12.52 -12.84
N GLU A 260 -3.22 12.12 -12.56
CA GLU A 260 -2.35 11.53 -13.59
C GLU A 260 -2.92 10.20 -14.12
N GLY A 261 -3.51 9.38 -13.22
CA GLY A 261 -4.22 8.15 -13.61
C GLY A 261 -5.41 8.41 -14.54
N GLN A 262 -6.17 9.49 -14.31
CA GLN A 262 -7.27 9.92 -15.20
C GLN A 262 -6.75 10.26 -16.62
N LYS A 263 -5.63 10.98 -16.70
CA LYS A 263 -5.03 11.38 -18.00
C LYS A 263 -4.67 10.20 -18.90
N ILE A 264 -4.35 9.05 -18.30
CA ILE A 264 -4.02 7.83 -19.03
C ILE A 264 -5.17 6.81 -19.09
N GLY A 265 -6.37 7.18 -18.58
CA GLY A 265 -7.59 6.37 -18.64
C GLY A 265 -7.62 5.16 -17.68
N LEU A 266 -6.81 5.16 -16.62
CA LEU A 266 -6.80 4.12 -15.59
C LEU A 266 -7.57 4.50 -14.31
N VAL A 267 -8.00 5.74 -14.21
CA VAL A 267 -8.91 6.24 -13.17
C VAL A 267 -10.11 6.85 -13.86
N ASP A 268 -11.31 6.64 -13.30
CA ASP A 268 -12.57 7.17 -13.85
C ASP A 268 -12.48 8.70 -13.96
N PRO A 269 -12.73 9.28 -15.16
CA PRO A 269 -12.71 10.73 -15.35
C PRO A 269 -13.80 11.49 -14.57
N GLU A 270 -14.87 10.80 -14.14
CA GLU A 270 -15.95 11.42 -13.33
C GLU A 270 -15.60 11.46 -11.83
N PHE A 271 -14.59 10.72 -11.38
CA PHE A 271 -14.10 10.79 -10.00
C PHE A 271 -13.44 12.15 -9.75
N ASP A 272 -13.74 12.80 -8.61
CA ASP A 272 -13.08 14.05 -8.20
C ASP A 272 -11.95 13.81 -7.18
N PRO A 273 -10.68 13.73 -7.62
CA PRO A 273 -9.55 13.53 -6.69
C PRO A 273 -9.41 14.65 -5.67
N ARG A 274 -9.83 15.89 -6.01
CA ARG A 274 -9.74 17.05 -5.10
C ARG A 274 -10.86 17.07 -4.06
N GLY A 275 -11.93 16.30 -4.28
CA GLY A 275 -13.05 16.12 -3.36
C GLY A 275 -12.87 15.04 -2.32
N ILE A 276 -11.70 14.36 -2.25
CA ILE A 276 -11.45 13.29 -1.27
C ILE A 276 -11.57 13.82 0.16
N ASP A 277 -12.51 13.26 0.91
CA ASP A 277 -12.69 13.50 2.34
C ASP A 277 -11.77 12.56 3.15
N PHE A 278 -10.59 13.02 3.53
CA PHE A 278 -9.72 12.28 4.44
C PHE A 278 -10.36 12.28 5.84
N ILE A 279 -11.11 11.18 6.13
CA ILE A 279 -11.90 11.11 7.37
C ILE A 279 -11.01 10.85 8.59
N GLY A 280 -11.35 11.47 9.71
CA GLY A 280 -10.68 11.33 11.00
C GLY A 280 -10.65 12.64 11.75
N ARG A 281 -10.28 12.55 13.04
CA ARG A 281 -10.06 13.74 13.86
C ARG A 281 -8.70 14.35 13.51
N PRO A 282 -8.57 15.68 13.61
CA PRO A 282 -7.31 16.37 13.39
C PRO A 282 -6.19 15.91 14.32
#